data_0cac4eeeda21516e2eea44a8981e7c6c
#
_entry.id   0cac4eeeda21516e2eea44a8981e7c6c
#
_cell.length_a   1.000
_cell.length_b   1.000
_cell.length_c   1.000
_cell.angle_alpha   90.00
_cell.angle_beta   90.00
_cell.angle_gamma   90.00
#
_symmetry.space_group_name_H-M   'P 1'
#
loop_
_entity.id
_entity.type
_entity.pdbx_description
1 polymer ?
#
loop_
_entity_poly.entity_id
_entity_poly.type
_entity_poly.pdbx_seq_one_letter_code
_entity_poly.pdbx_strand_id
1 'polypeptide(L)'
;FMIDYCVDHPNDHFVGLDYRFKRSFHLAKKLSTLEFKNFRYLRAKGERVEFMFGENELDGIFYFFPDPWPKTRHNKKRLIQAPFLSSAYKALKPGAIFYIKTDHDGYAEWMEKEIKQCGLFNILLESKDLRAEYPEHLLAKYTTGFERIFLEQGILIKAFVLQSKKGE
;
A
#
# COMPACT_ATOMS: atom_id res chain seq x y z
N PHE A 1 3.02 8.58 8.49
CA PHE A 1 1.84 8.25 7.72
C PHE A 1 0.74 7.66 8.61
N MET A 2 0.93 6.39 9.03
CA MET A 2 -0.13 5.60 9.67
C MET A 2 -0.75 6.27 10.89
N ILE A 3 0.05 6.79 11.80
CA ILE A 3 -0.43 7.48 13.00
C ILE A 3 -1.19 8.75 12.61
N ASP A 4 -0.59 9.59 11.79
CA ASP A 4 -1.17 10.88 11.37
C ASP A 4 -2.49 10.63 10.62
N TYR A 5 -2.51 9.61 9.74
CA TYR A 5 -3.70 9.23 8.99
C TYR A 5 -4.83 8.71 9.90
N CYS A 6 -4.52 7.87 10.89
CA CYS A 6 -5.53 7.38 11.84
C CYS A 6 -6.09 8.50 12.75
N VAL A 7 -5.28 9.49 13.09
CA VAL A 7 -5.72 10.66 13.88
C VAL A 7 -6.68 11.53 13.06
N ASP A 8 -6.35 11.76 11.78
CA ASP A 8 -7.19 12.55 10.87
C ASP A 8 -8.50 11.83 10.48
N HIS A 9 -8.56 10.50 10.66
CA HIS A 9 -9.71 9.64 10.30
C HIS A 9 -10.18 8.81 11.50
N PRO A 10 -10.69 9.43 12.57
CA PRO A 10 -11.00 8.75 13.84
C PRO A 10 -12.16 7.75 13.75
N ASN A 11 -13.03 7.88 12.75
CA ASN A 11 -14.17 7.00 12.53
C ASN A 11 -13.86 5.78 11.66
N ASP A 12 -12.68 5.75 11.00
CA ASP A 12 -12.25 4.63 10.18
C ASP A 12 -11.43 3.64 11.01
N HIS A 13 -11.47 2.36 10.63
CA HIS A 13 -10.70 1.31 11.28
C HIS A 13 -9.56 0.84 10.38
N PHE A 14 -8.36 0.75 10.93
CA PHE A 14 -7.15 0.42 10.18
C PHE A 14 -6.50 -0.87 10.69
N VAL A 15 -6.02 -1.67 9.74
CA VAL A 15 -5.22 -2.87 10.02
C VAL A 15 -3.87 -2.74 9.31
N GLY A 16 -2.80 -2.64 10.08
CA GLY A 16 -1.43 -2.65 9.55
C GLY A 16 -0.89 -4.08 9.46
N LEU A 17 -0.26 -4.42 8.34
CA LEU A 17 0.36 -5.73 8.12
C LEU A 17 1.87 -5.59 7.90
N ASP A 18 2.68 -6.31 8.67
CA ASP A 18 4.09 -6.58 8.37
C ASP A 18 4.47 -7.91 9.03
N TYR A 19 5.24 -8.73 8.35
CA TYR A 19 5.66 -10.02 8.92
C TYR A 19 7.00 -9.97 9.68
N ARG A 20 7.78 -8.87 9.55
CA ARG A 20 9.09 -8.72 10.16
C ARG A 20 8.99 -8.44 11.67
N PHE A 21 9.48 -9.37 12.49
CA PHE A 21 9.38 -9.32 13.95
C PHE A 21 9.86 -8.00 14.58
N LYS A 22 11.04 -7.50 14.20
CA LYS A 22 11.59 -6.27 14.78
C LYS A 22 10.69 -5.05 14.54
N ARG A 23 10.15 -4.90 13.31
CA ARG A 23 9.22 -3.81 12.97
C ARG A 23 7.92 -3.94 13.75
N SER A 24 7.38 -5.16 13.82
CA SER A 24 6.17 -5.46 14.57
C SER A 24 6.29 -5.11 16.04
N PHE A 25 7.41 -5.47 16.67
CA PHE A 25 7.68 -5.19 18.08
C PHE A 25 7.77 -3.69 18.37
N HIS A 26 8.55 -2.94 17.57
CA HIS A 26 8.69 -1.49 17.73
C HIS A 26 7.36 -0.76 17.53
N LEU A 27 6.58 -1.19 16.55
CA LEU A 27 5.28 -0.60 16.28
C LEU A 27 4.28 -0.91 17.41
N ALA A 28 4.21 -2.16 17.87
CA ALA A 28 3.35 -2.54 18.99
C ALA A 28 3.67 -1.74 20.25
N LYS A 29 4.97 -1.57 20.58
CA LYS A 29 5.42 -0.73 21.71
C LYS A 29 4.98 0.72 21.52
N LYS A 30 5.10 1.28 20.32
CA LYS A 30 4.66 2.65 20.04
C LYS A 30 3.14 2.79 20.16
N LEU A 31 2.39 1.82 19.62
CA LEU A 31 0.93 1.81 19.67
C LEU A 31 0.39 1.67 21.10
N SER A 32 1.07 0.92 21.98
CA SER A 32 0.65 0.76 23.37
C SER A 32 0.71 2.06 24.19
N THR A 33 1.41 3.09 23.69
CA THR A 33 1.50 4.42 24.32
C THR A 33 0.54 5.44 23.71
N LEU A 34 -0.24 5.05 22.69
CA LEU A 34 -1.20 5.92 22.01
C LEU A 34 -2.63 5.56 22.41
N GLU A 35 -3.46 6.57 22.66
CA GLU A 35 -4.84 6.38 23.15
C GLU A 35 -5.86 6.07 22.04
N PHE A 36 -5.49 6.10 20.74
CA PHE A 36 -6.46 5.84 19.70
C PHE A 36 -6.77 4.35 19.52
N LYS A 37 -8.06 4.04 19.34
CA LYS A 37 -8.60 2.68 19.32
C LYS A 37 -8.89 2.15 17.92
N ASN A 38 -8.72 2.97 16.90
CA ASN A 38 -9.11 2.69 15.51
C ASN A 38 -8.02 1.99 14.67
N PHE A 39 -6.91 1.57 15.29
CA PHE A 39 -5.83 0.85 14.63
C PHE A 39 -5.57 -0.52 15.27
N ARG A 40 -5.39 -1.52 14.41
CA ARG A 40 -4.92 -2.86 14.77
C ARG A 40 -3.69 -3.21 13.97
N TYR A 41 -2.84 -4.03 14.54
CA TYR A 41 -1.64 -4.50 13.87
C TYR A 41 -1.59 -6.03 13.86
N LEU A 42 -1.37 -6.61 12.68
CA LEU A 42 -1.22 -8.04 12.48
C LEU A 42 0.17 -8.36 11.94
N ARG A 43 0.84 -9.32 12.58
CA ARG A 43 2.08 -9.89 12.04
C ARG A 43 1.73 -10.94 10.99
N ALA A 44 1.57 -10.52 9.76
CA ALA A 44 1.19 -11.38 8.65
C ALA A 44 1.88 -10.95 7.35
N LYS A 45 1.91 -11.87 6.39
CA LYS A 45 2.35 -11.57 5.02
C LYS A 45 1.18 -11.04 4.20
N GLY A 46 1.45 -10.08 3.31
CA GLY A 46 0.43 -9.49 2.42
C GLY A 46 -0.23 -10.51 1.49
N GLU A 47 0.48 -11.59 1.11
CA GLU A 47 -0.07 -12.68 0.29
C GLU A 47 -1.25 -13.40 0.95
N ARG A 48 -1.45 -13.19 2.26
CA ARG A 48 -2.53 -13.83 3.01
C ARG A 48 -3.78 -12.96 3.16
N VAL A 49 -3.89 -11.87 2.42
CA VAL A 49 -5.04 -10.95 2.51
C VAL A 49 -6.38 -11.68 2.36
N GLU A 50 -6.47 -12.67 1.46
CA GLU A 50 -7.68 -13.46 1.23
C GLU A 50 -8.13 -14.34 2.40
N PHE A 51 -7.20 -14.65 3.33
CA PHE A 51 -7.50 -15.44 4.54
C PHE A 51 -7.80 -14.56 5.76
N MET A 52 -7.54 -13.26 5.65
CA MET A 52 -7.69 -12.30 6.75
C MET A 52 -8.93 -11.44 6.61
N PHE A 53 -9.38 -11.23 5.37
CA PHE A 53 -10.51 -10.36 5.05
C PHE A 53 -11.51 -11.07 4.16
N GLY A 54 -12.78 -10.85 4.44
CA GLY A 54 -13.89 -11.32 3.63
C GLY A 54 -14.03 -10.58 2.30
N GLU A 55 -14.94 -11.05 1.48
CA GLU A 55 -15.29 -10.37 0.24
C GLU A 55 -15.98 -9.04 0.52
N ASN A 56 -15.56 -7.98 -0.20
CA ASN A 56 -16.11 -6.62 -0.04
C ASN A 56 -16.02 -6.07 1.39
N GLU A 57 -14.97 -6.43 2.12
CA GLU A 57 -14.79 -5.96 3.50
C GLU A 57 -13.99 -4.67 3.58
N LEU A 58 -13.02 -4.45 2.66
CA LEU A 58 -12.09 -3.32 2.72
C LEU A 58 -12.57 -2.11 1.93
N ASP A 59 -12.55 -0.94 2.56
CA ASP A 59 -12.79 0.36 1.92
C ASP A 59 -11.57 0.89 1.18
N GLY A 60 -10.37 0.37 1.46
CA GLY A 60 -9.14 0.72 0.77
C GLY A 60 -7.94 -0.09 1.22
N ILE A 61 -6.89 -0.07 0.40
CA ILE A 61 -5.60 -0.70 0.68
C ILE A 61 -4.49 0.32 0.46
N PHE A 62 -3.52 0.39 1.39
CA PHE A 62 -2.28 1.15 1.26
C PHE A 62 -1.09 0.21 1.20
N TYR A 63 -0.32 0.26 0.11
CA TYR A 63 0.85 -0.59 -0.13
C TYR A 63 2.07 0.28 -0.43
N PHE A 64 2.88 0.52 0.59
CA PHE A 64 3.94 1.49 0.53
C PHE A 64 5.33 0.89 0.74
N PHE A 65 6.24 1.24 -0.17
CA PHE A 65 7.66 0.90 -0.12
C PHE A 65 7.93 -0.60 0.11
N PRO A 66 7.33 -1.45 -0.72
CA PRO A 66 7.58 -2.88 -0.67
C PRO A 66 9.01 -3.22 -1.06
N ASP A 67 9.51 -4.38 -0.60
CA ASP A 67 10.80 -4.92 -1.03
C ASP A 67 10.83 -5.10 -2.57
N PRO A 68 11.72 -4.40 -3.31
CA PRO A 68 11.65 -4.34 -4.78
C PRO A 68 12.17 -5.59 -5.48
N TRP A 69 12.95 -6.43 -4.76
CA TRP A 69 13.56 -7.64 -5.31
C TRP A 69 14.22 -7.41 -6.68
N PRO A 70 15.32 -6.63 -6.76
CA PRO A 70 15.85 -6.11 -8.03
C PRO A 70 16.40 -7.19 -8.99
N LYS A 71 16.81 -8.36 -8.46
CA LYS A 71 17.34 -9.45 -9.30
C LYS A 71 16.19 -10.19 -9.98
N THR A 72 16.26 -10.40 -11.30
CA THR A 72 15.23 -11.08 -12.12
C THR A 72 14.78 -12.42 -11.53
N ARG A 73 15.73 -13.25 -11.01
CA ARG A 73 15.41 -14.53 -10.35
C ARG A 73 14.52 -14.37 -9.11
N HIS A 74 14.39 -13.15 -8.57
CA HIS A 74 13.58 -12.83 -7.40
C HIS A 74 12.22 -12.22 -7.75
N ASN A 75 11.88 -12.00 -9.03
CA ASN A 75 10.60 -11.41 -9.44
C ASN A 75 9.39 -12.12 -8.83
N LYS A 76 9.47 -13.46 -8.70
CA LYS A 76 8.45 -14.28 -8.04
C LYS A 76 8.20 -13.96 -6.55
N LYS A 77 9.08 -13.15 -5.92
CA LYS A 77 8.93 -12.68 -4.54
C LYS A 77 8.22 -11.33 -4.43
N ARG A 78 8.05 -10.64 -5.56
CA ARG A 78 7.29 -9.39 -5.61
C ARG A 78 5.83 -9.68 -5.31
N LEU A 79 5.21 -8.85 -4.46
CA LEU A 79 3.83 -9.10 -4.06
C LEU A 79 2.83 -8.73 -5.17
N ILE A 80 3.05 -7.63 -5.89
CA ILE A 80 2.17 -7.23 -7.00
C ILE A 80 2.33 -8.20 -8.16
N GLN A 81 1.44 -9.17 -8.20
CA GLN A 81 1.27 -10.19 -9.22
C GLN A 81 -0.21 -10.58 -9.26
N ALA A 82 -0.64 -11.24 -10.34
CA ALA A 82 -2.04 -11.61 -10.55
C ALA A 82 -2.72 -12.29 -9.36
N PRO A 83 -2.11 -13.26 -8.63
CA PRO A 83 -2.77 -13.87 -7.46
C PRO A 83 -3.07 -12.87 -6.34
N PHE A 84 -2.11 -12.00 -6.00
CA PHE A 84 -2.32 -10.99 -4.96
C PHE A 84 -3.33 -9.92 -5.41
N LEU A 85 -3.22 -9.44 -6.66
CA LEU A 85 -4.17 -8.45 -7.20
C LEU A 85 -5.60 -9.00 -7.20
N SER A 86 -5.78 -10.28 -7.52
CA SER A 86 -7.08 -10.95 -7.44
C SER A 86 -7.61 -11.04 -6.01
N SER A 87 -6.75 -11.42 -5.05
CA SER A 87 -7.12 -11.49 -3.63
C SER A 87 -7.44 -10.12 -3.04
N ALA A 88 -6.66 -9.09 -3.39
CA ALA A 88 -6.91 -7.70 -3.00
C ALA A 88 -8.23 -7.18 -3.60
N TYR A 89 -8.46 -7.44 -4.89
CA TYR A 89 -9.72 -7.11 -5.56
C TYR A 89 -10.92 -7.76 -4.87
N LYS A 90 -10.84 -9.05 -4.53
CA LYS A 90 -11.92 -9.76 -3.84
C LYS A 90 -12.24 -9.12 -2.49
N ALA A 91 -11.22 -8.73 -1.72
CA ALA A 91 -11.41 -8.11 -0.41
C ALA A 91 -11.93 -6.66 -0.49
N LEU A 92 -11.59 -5.90 -1.54
CA LEU A 92 -12.03 -4.53 -1.74
C LEU A 92 -13.53 -4.45 -2.08
N LYS A 93 -14.21 -3.45 -1.54
CA LYS A 93 -15.58 -3.07 -1.93
C LYS A 93 -15.63 -2.59 -3.39
N PRO A 94 -16.82 -2.56 -4.00
CA PRO A 94 -17.04 -1.88 -5.28
C PRO A 94 -16.55 -0.42 -5.23
N GLY A 95 -15.75 -0.02 -6.22
CA GLY A 95 -15.20 1.34 -6.31
C GLY A 95 -14.14 1.71 -5.27
N ALA A 96 -13.77 0.79 -4.35
CA ALA A 96 -12.74 1.04 -3.34
C ALA A 96 -11.35 1.24 -3.94
N ILE A 97 -10.48 1.97 -3.21
CA ILE A 97 -9.20 2.45 -3.73
C ILE A 97 -8.02 1.64 -3.20
N PHE A 98 -7.09 1.34 -4.09
CA PHE A 98 -5.81 0.73 -3.76
C PHE A 98 -4.68 1.72 -4.06
N TYR A 99 -4.01 2.20 -3.01
CA TYR A 99 -2.94 3.17 -3.06
C TYR A 99 -1.58 2.49 -3.01
N ILE A 100 -0.67 2.84 -3.91
CA ILE A 100 0.67 2.25 -4.00
C ILE A 100 1.70 3.37 -4.05
N LYS A 101 2.80 3.23 -3.26
CA LYS A 101 4.01 4.06 -3.39
C LYS A 101 5.25 3.17 -3.43
N THR A 102 6.23 3.55 -4.27
CA THR A 102 7.54 2.90 -4.35
C THR A 102 8.63 3.90 -4.73
N ASP A 103 9.83 3.66 -4.22
CA ASP A 103 11.06 4.38 -4.57
C ASP A 103 11.76 3.78 -5.80
N HIS A 104 11.42 2.55 -6.19
CA HIS A 104 12.19 1.74 -7.13
C HIS A 104 11.56 1.71 -8.54
N ASP A 105 12.27 2.27 -9.55
CA ASP A 105 11.79 2.37 -10.93
C ASP A 105 11.40 1.02 -11.53
N GLY A 106 12.31 0.05 -11.52
CA GLY A 106 12.04 -1.27 -12.12
C GLY A 106 10.96 -2.07 -11.40
N TYR A 107 10.58 -1.71 -10.15
CA TYR A 107 9.40 -2.28 -9.51
C TYR A 107 8.14 -1.52 -9.90
N ALA A 108 8.20 -0.21 -10.10
CA ALA A 108 7.09 0.57 -10.62
C ALA A 108 6.68 0.08 -12.02
N GLU A 109 7.64 -0.10 -12.93
CA GLU A 109 7.42 -0.67 -14.26
C GLU A 109 6.79 -2.08 -14.21
N TRP A 110 7.28 -2.92 -13.28
CA TRP A 110 6.68 -4.24 -13.05
C TRP A 110 5.23 -4.11 -12.57
N MET A 111 4.96 -3.26 -11.58
CA MET A 111 3.62 -3.04 -11.04
C MET A 111 2.66 -2.57 -12.13
N GLU A 112 3.05 -1.59 -12.92
CA GLU A 112 2.27 -1.07 -14.06
C GLU A 112 1.84 -2.20 -14.99
N LYS A 113 2.80 -3.05 -15.40
CA LYS A 113 2.55 -4.19 -16.27
C LYS A 113 1.55 -5.18 -15.65
N GLU A 114 1.78 -5.61 -14.41
CA GLU A 114 0.92 -6.57 -13.72
C GLU A 114 -0.50 -6.02 -13.51
N ILE A 115 -0.62 -4.74 -13.14
CA ILE A 115 -1.90 -4.06 -12.94
C ILE A 115 -2.69 -3.99 -14.26
N LYS A 116 -2.04 -3.58 -15.37
CA LYS A 116 -2.68 -3.51 -16.69
C LYS A 116 -3.08 -4.89 -17.18
N GLN A 117 -2.26 -5.92 -16.98
CA GLN A 117 -2.54 -7.30 -17.39
C GLN A 117 -3.69 -7.93 -16.61
N CYS A 118 -3.83 -7.65 -15.31
CA CYS A 118 -4.91 -8.25 -14.52
C CYS A 118 -6.30 -7.71 -14.89
N GLY A 119 -6.39 -6.47 -15.39
CA GLY A 119 -7.63 -5.85 -15.87
C GLY A 119 -8.70 -5.58 -14.80
N LEU A 120 -8.40 -5.82 -13.50
CA LEU A 120 -9.37 -5.72 -12.39
C LEU A 120 -9.55 -4.31 -11.85
N PHE A 121 -8.66 -3.39 -12.20
CA PHE A 121 -8.62 -2.04 -11.67
C PHE A 121 -8.59 -0.98 -12.77
N ASN A 122 -9.24 0.15 -12.53
CA ASN A 122 -9.03 1.39 -13.26
C ASN A 122 -7.82 2.11 -12.64
N ILE A 123 -6.88 2.59 -13.45
CA ILE A 123 -5.77 3.42 -12.98
C ILE A 123 -6.24 4.86 -12.97
N LEU A 124 -6.51 5.41 -11.78
CA LEU A 124 -6.94 6.81 -11.60
C LEU A 124 -5.76 7.77 -11.59
N LEU A 125 -4.60 7.30 -11.11
CA LEU A 125 -3.35 8.06 -11.07
C LEU A 125 -2.18 7.10 -11.28
N GLU A 126 -1.27 7.49 -12.15
CA GLU A 126 0.06 6.93 -12.32
C GLU A 126 1.05 8.08 -12.34
N SER A 127 2.08 8.02 -11.49
CA SER A 127 3.07 9.09 -11.35
C SER A 127 4.47 8.52 -11.23
N LYS A 128 5.42 9.19 -11.89
CA LYS A 128 6.87 8.94 -11.76
C LYS A 128 7.53 9.84 -10.71
N ASP A 129 6.91 10.99 -10.43
CA ASP A 129 7.29 11.92 -9.37
C ASP A 129 6.04 12.46 -8.68
N LEU A 130 5.58 11.73 -7.68
CA LEU A 130 4.35 12.05 -6.94
C LEU A 130 4.32 13.50 -6.42
N ARG A 131 5.45 14.01 -5.96
CA ARG A 131 5.49 15.33 -5.34
C ARG A 131 5.51 16.47 -6.32
N ALA A 132 6.13 16.29 -7.48
CA ALA A 132 6.12 17.28 -8.54
C ALA A 132 4.79 17.29 -9.31
N GLU A 133 4.24 16.08 -9.58
CA GLU A 133 3.05 15.94 -10.40
C GLU A 133 1.74 16.11 -9.61
N TYR A 134 1.70 15.67 -8.33
CA TYR A 134 0.48 15.66 -7.50
C TYR A 134 0.75 16.10 -6.05
N PRO A 135 1.25 17.33 -5.82
CA PRO A 135 1.66 17.80 -4.48
C PRO A 135 0.51 17.83 -3.46
N GLU A 136 -0.71 18.10 -3.91
CA GLU A 136 -1.90 18.19 -3.03
C GLU A 136 -2.60 16.84 -2.80
N HIS A 137 -2.18 15.79 -3.49
CA HIS A 137 -2.79 14.48 -3.32
C HIS A 137 -2.49 13.88 -1.94
N LEU A 138 -3.43 13.12 -1.37
CA LEU A 138 -3.28 12.50 -0.06
C LEU A 138 -1.98 11.69 0.09
N LEU A 139 -1.51 11.02 -0.99
CA LEU A 139 -0.27 10.27 -0.99
C LEU A 139 0.97 11.16 -0.81
N ALA A 140 0.95 12.41 -1.26
CA ALA A 140 2.01 13.39 -1.04
C ALA A 140 1.89 14.02 0.35
N LYS A 141 0.67 14.30 0.83
CA LYS A 141 0.40 14.87 2.15
C LYS A 141 0.95 13.98 3.29
N TYR A 142 0.66 12.68 3.23
CA TYR A 142 1.07 11.74 4.29
C TYR A 142 2.37 11.02 3.94
N THR A 143 3.47 11.46 4.54
CA THR A 143 4.82 10.94 4.29
C THR A 143 5.17 9.81 5.27
N THR A 144 5.73 8.71 4.78
CA THR A 144 6.29 7.65 5.64
C THR A 144 7.72 7.97 6.08
N GLY A 145 8.22 7.28 7.11
CA GLY A 145 9.62 7.40 7.53
C GLY A 145 10.61 7.01 6.42
N PHE A 146 10.30 5.95 5.65
CA PHE A 146 11.12 5.55 4.50
C PHE A 146 11.12 6.60 3.40
N GLU A 147 9.95 7.16 3.09
CA GLU A 147 9.83 8.19 2.08
C GLU A 147 10.70 9.42 2.38
N ARG A 148 10.77 9.85 3.65
CA ARG A 148 11.65 10.95 4.05
C ARG A 148 13.13 10.66 3.71
N ILE A 149 13.60 9.46 4.04
CA ILE A 149 14.97 9.04 3.74
C ILE A 149 15.23 9.05 2.22
N PHE A 150 14.29 8.56 1.42
CA PHE A 150 14.43 8.55 -0.04
C PHE A 150 14.43 9.96 -0.63
N LEU A 151 13.56 10.84 -0.16
CA LEU A 151 13.52 12.24 -0.59
C LEU A 151 14.80 13.00 -0.25
N GLU A 152 15.38 12.78 0.94
CA GLU A 152 16.69 13.34 1.34
C GLU A 152 17.83 12.87 0.42
N GLN A 153 17.69 11.70 -0.21
CA GLN A 153 18.62 11.14 -1.19
C GLN A 153 18.31 11.57 -2.64
N GLY A 154 17.30 12.42 -2.86
CA GLY A 154 16.87 12.84 -4.18
C GLY A 154 16.15 11.76 -4.99
N ILE A 155 15.67 10.70 -4.35
CA ILE A 155 14.96 9.61 -5.00
C ILE A 155 13.49 10.01 -5.20
N LEU A 156 13.02 9.97 -6.46
CA LEU A 156 11.64 10.27 -6.82
C LEU A 156 10.70 9.16 -6.33
N ILE A 157 9.53 9.54 -5.86
CA ILE A 157 8.51 8.59 -5.39
C ILE A 157 7.48 8.34 -6.49
N LYS A 158 7.40 7.10 -6.94
CA LYS A 158 6.41 6.63 -7.90
C LYS A 158 5.14 6.23 -7.17
N ALA A 159 3.99 6.49 -7.77
CA ALA A 159 2.70 6.20 -7.16
C ALA A 159 1.67 5.68 -8.16
N PHE A 160 0.78 4.83 -7.68
CA PHE A 160 -0.43 4.43 -8.38
C PHE A 160 -1.63 4.58 -7.46
N VAL A 161 -2.74 5.03 -8.03
CA VAL A 161 -4.06 5.00 -7.39
C VAL A 161 -4.96 4.19 -8.28
N LEU A 162 -5.44 3.08 -7.76
CA LEU A 162 -6.23 2.11 -8.49
C LEU A 162 -7.63 2.05 -7.90
N GLN A 163 -8.65 2.01 -8.74
CA GLN A 163 -10.03 1.81 -8.33
C GLN A 163 -10.51 0.42 -8.73
N SER A 164 -11.15 -0.29 -7.81
CA SER A 164 -11.76 -1.58 -8.07
C SER A 164 -12.91 -1.43 -9.09
N LYS A 165 -12.88 -2.22 -10.16
CA LYS A 165 -13.93 -2.25 -11.21
C LYS A 165 -15.20 -3.02 -10.80
N LYS A 166 -15.32 -3.46 -9.55
CA LYS A 166 -16.54 -4.12 -9.10
C LYS A 166 -17.74 -3.20 -9.25
N GLY A 167 -18.79 -3.73 -9.83
CA GLY A 167 -20.04 -2.99 -10.03
C GLY A 167 -20.11 -2.18 -11.32
N GLU A 168 -19.06 -2.27 -12.17
CA GLU A 168 -19.08 -1.74 -13.53
C GLU A 168 -19.73 -2.72 -14.52
#